data_f4fb6de55378ac015020e78ef613abda
#
_entry.id   f4fb6de55378ac015020e78ef613abda
#
_cell.length_a   1.000
_cell.length_b   1.000
_cell.length_c   1.000
_cell.angle_alpha   90.00
_cell.angle_beta   90.00
_cell.angle_gamma   90.00
#
_symmetry.space_group_name_H-M   'P 1'
#
loop_
_entity.id
_entity.type
_entity.pdbx_description
1 polymer ?
#
loop_
_entity_poly.entity_id
_entity_poly.type
_entity_poly.pdbx_seq_one_letter_code
_entity_poly.pdbx_strand_id
1 'polypeptide(L)'
;MTPETRSYPGAERPARSYRHNADGVGIAVYEWGAETNPPLFLVHGGSDFAGTFDVFAPLIAAAGYRVIAWDHRGHGDSEHAALYGWDADIRDALSVMSLITNKAAPVIAHSKGGALMMQLADSCPYRISAMVNIDGMPSKRRMPDVPDHDQSRLLADSIGSWLDFRHEAAASERKSGTLVDLAQRRGKMNPRLSIEWLEYLVTIGAQQDADGWRWKLDPTMRFGGFGPWRPEWASLRMAALTMPFLGLLGTIDEPMGWGARPRDVLPWIPSSGRLEVLEGIGHFIHVEEPERVSKLVLEFLS
;
A
#
# COMPACT_ATOMS: atom_id res chain seq x y z
N MET A 1 -29.28 -6.51 -11.83
CA MET A 1 -29.36 -6.34 -10.37
C MET A 1 -28.10 -5.60 -9.95
N THR A 2 -28.21 -4.44 -9.32
CA THR A 2 -27.06 -3.79 -8.70
C THR A 2 -26.52 -4.72 -7.62
N PRO A 3 -25.21 -4.97 -7.55
CA PRO A 3 -24.63 -5.80 -6.50
C PRO A 3 -25.01 -5.23 -5.13
N GLU A 4 -25.43 -6.09 -4.21
CA GLU A 4 -25.73 -5.69 -2.84
C GLU A 4 -24.42 -5.25 -2.18
N THR A 5 -24.24 -3.94 -2.01
CA THR A 5 -23.05 -3.40 -1.35
C THR A 5 -23.13 -3.75 0.13
N ARG A 6 -22.19 -4.54 0.61
CA ARG A 6 -22.05 -4.80 2.04
C ARG A 6 -21.63 -3.50 2.74
N SER A 7 -22.12 -3.29 3.95
CA SER A 7 -21.65 -2.23 4.85
C SER A 7 -20.73 -2.83 5.93
N TYR A 8 -19.83 -2.03 6.44
CA TYR A 8 -19.01 -2.41 7.59
C TYR A 8 -19.02 -1.27 8.61
N PRO A 9 -19.12 -1.54 9.92
CA PRO A 9 -19.17 -0.52 10.96
C PRO A 9 -17.96 0.42 10.90
N GLY A 10 -18.18 1.72 10.87
CA GLY A 10 -17.15 2.74 10.78
C GLY A 10 -16.54 2.94 9.38
N ALA A 11 -16.88 2.11 8.40
CA ALA A 11 -16.43 2.33 7.03
C ALA A 11 -17.25 3.41 6.34
N GLU A 12 -16.56 4.43 5.82
CA GLU A 12 -17.15 5.51 5.03
C GLU A 12 -16.46 5.59 3.67
N ARG A 13 -17.28 5.53 2.61
CA ARG A 13 -16.76 5.70 1.25
C ARG A 13 -16.25 7.13 1.05
N PRO A 14 -15.25 7.33 0.16
CA PRO A 14 -14.72 8.66 -0.12
C PRO A 14 -15.83 9.62 -0.61
N ALA A 15 -15.76 10.86 -0.14
CA ALA A 15 -16.68 11.92 -0.56
C ALA A 15 -16.48 12.32 -2.03
N ARG A 16 -15.27 12.11 -2.56
CA ARG A 16 -14.91 12.36 -3.97
C ARG A 16 -14.08 11.21 -4.48
N SER A 17 -14.32 10.84 -5.74
CA SER A 17 -13.48 9.90 -6.49
C SER A 17 -13.38 10.36 -7.94
N TYR A 18 -12.20 10.24 -8.52
CA TYR A 18 -11.95 10.62 -9.90
C TYR A 18 -10.75 9.86 -10.45
N ARG A 19 -10.53 9.95 -11.74
CA ARG A 19 -9.38 9.36 -12.42
C ARG A 19 -8.40 10.45 -12.84
N HIS A 20 -7.15 10.30 -12.46
CA HIS A 20 -6.02 11.14 -12.84
C HIS A 20 -5.16 10.42 -13.88
N ASN A 21 -4.79 11.09 -14.95
CA ASN A 21 -3.85 10.54 -15.93
C ASN A 21 -2.42 10.79 -15.46
N ALA A 22 -1.77 9.73 -14.94
CA ALA A 22 -0.36 9.74 -14.56
C ALA A 22 0.49 9.24 -15.74
N ASP A 23 0.85 10.17 -16.66
CA ASP A 23 1.67 9.89 -17.84
C ASP A 23 1.20 8.69 -18.68
N GLY A 24 -0.08 8.65 -18.99
CA GLY A 24 -0.69 7.65 -19.84
C GLY A 24 -1.28 6.44 -19.11
N VAL A 25 -1.30 6.46 -17.76
CA VAL A 25 -2.00 5.47 -16.93
C VAL A 25 -3.05 6.19 -16.11
N GLY A 26 -4.31 5.77 -16.21
CA GLY A 26 -5.41 6.29 -15.41
C GLY A 26 -5.34 5.76 -13.98
N ILE A 27 -5.05 6.64 -13.04
CA ILE A 27 -4.97 6.34 -11.59
C ILE A 27 -6.26 6.77 -10.92
N ALA A 28 -6.94 5.86 -10.24
CA ALA A 28 -8.13 6.15 -9.44
C ALA A 28 -7.71 6.81 -8.12
N VAL A 29 -8.28 7.99 -7.85
CA VAL A 29 -7.98 8.82 -6.67
C VAL A 29 -9.25 9.00 -5.86
N TYR A 30 -9.11 8.96 -4.54
CA TYR A 30 -10.19 9.00 -3.57
C TYR A 30 -9.89 10.02 -2.49
N GLU A 31 -10.91 10.76 -2.03
CA GLU A 31 -10.72 11.81 -1.05
C GLU A 31 -11.80 11.79 0.04
N TRP A 32 -11.36 11.97 1.28
CA TRP A 32 -12.20 12.19 2.48
C TRP A 32 -11.89 13.56 3.07
N GLY A 33 -12.87 14.14 3.75
CA GLY A 33 -12.76 15.47 4.36
C GLY A 33 -12.98 16.63 3.39
N ALA A 34 -12.86 17.84 3.92
CA ALA A 34 -13.08 19.05 3.13
C ALA A 34 -11.88 19.36 2.24
N GLU A 35 -12.15 19.83 1.02
CA GLU A 35 -11.11 20.16 0.04
C GLU A 35 -10.20 21.30 0.48
N THR A 36 -10.69 22.17 1.34
CA THR A 36 -9.96 23.31 1.92
C THR A 36 -8.99 22.92 3.05
N ASN A 37 -9.09 21.70 3.55
CA ASN A 37 -8.23 21.22 4.62
C ASN A 37 -6.81 20.90 4.10
N PRO A 38 -5.77 20.90 4.96
CA PRO A 38 -4.43 20.51 4.59
C PRO A 38 -4.39 19.07 4.07
N PRO A 39 -3.71 18.82 2.94
CA PRO A 39 -3.65 17.47 2.35
C PRO A 39 -2.79 16.52 3.17
N LEU A 40 -3.23 15.26 3.24
CA LEU A 40 -2.52 14.11 3.79
C LEU A 40 -2.74 12.91 2.86
N PHE A 41 -1.68 12.17 2.57
CA PHE A 41 -1.73 11.06 1.64
C PHE A 41 -1.72 9.70 2.35
N LEU A 42 -2.64 8.80 1.92
CA LEU A 42 -2.68 7.38 2.34
C LEU A 42 -2.27 6.50 1.17
N VAL A 43 -1.33 5.58 1.40
CA VAL A 43 -0.77 4.72 0.35
C VAL A 43 -0.90 3.24 0.74
N HIS A 44 -1.68 2.49 -0.02
CA HIS A 44 -1.99 1.09 0.27
C HIS A 44 -0.84 0.11 -0.03
N GLY A 45 -0.96 -1.10 0.48
CA GLY A 45 -0.01 -2.20 0.27
C GLY A 45 -0.13 -2.89 -1.09
N GLY A 46 0.74 -3.88 -1.33
CA GLY A 46 0.65 -4.71 -2.53
C GLY A 46 -0.56 -5.65 -2.49
N SER A 47 -1.14 -5.92 -3.66
CA SER A 47 -2.34 -6.75 -3.82
C SER A 47 -3.54 -6.27 -2.99
N ASP A 48 -3.59 -4.95 -2.73
CA ASP A 48 -4.61 -4.25 -1.99
C ASP A 48 -5.15 -3.08 -2.83
N PHE A 49 -5.91 -2.15 -2.26
CA PHE A 49 -6.44 -0.97 -2.93
C PHE A 49 -6.87 0.08 -1.89
N ALA A 50 -7.20 1.30 -2.31
CA ALA A 50 -7.49 2.42 -1.41
C ALA A 50 -8.65 2.16 -0.43
N GLY A 51 -9.61 1.31 -0.78
CA GLY A 51 -10.71 0.92 0.10
C GLY A 51 -10.30 0.24 1.41
N THR A 52 -9.05 -0.21 1.53
CA THR A 52 -8.49 -0.68 2.81
C THR A 52 -8.51 0.40 3.90
N PHE A 53 -8.61 1.68 3.50
CA PHE A 53 -8.63 2.83 4.39
C PHE A 53 -10.03 3.34 4.73
N ASP A 54 -11.10 2.71 4.26
CA ASP A 54 -12.48 3.21 4.44
C ASP A 54 -12.91 3.36 5.92
N VAL A 55 -12.25 2.67 6.87
CA VAL A 55 -12.43 2.89 8.31
C VAL A 55 -11.43 3.92 8.85
N PHE A 56 -10.19 3.88 8.37
CA PHE A 56 -9.11 4.71 8.92
C PHE A 56 -9.12 6.14 8.39
N ALA A 57 -9.39 6.33 7.08
CA ALA A 57 -9.38 7.64 6.44
C ALA A 57 -10.41 8.62 7.05
N PRO A 58 -11.65 8.21 7.39
CA PRO A 58 -12.61 9.08 8.06
C PRO A 58 -12.12 9.61 9.41
N LEU A 59 -11.39 8.81 10.19
CA LEU A 59 -10.84 9.21 11.49
C LEU A 59 -9.78 10.32 11.32
N ILE A 60 -8.94 10.22 10.30
CA ILE A 60 -7.95 11.25 9.97
C ILE A 60 -8.63 12.50 9.39
N ALA A 61 -9.65 12.32 8.56
CA ALA A 61 -10.41 13.43 7.99
C ALA A 61 -11.18 14.23 9.07
N ALA A 62 -11.74 13.53 10.05
CA ALA A 62 -12.43 14.15 11.21
C ALA A 62 -11.47 15.01 12.05
N ALA A 63 -10.16 14.74 12.03
CA ALA A 63 -9.13 15.57 12.67
C ALA A 63 -8.74 16.81 11.84
N GLY A 64 -9.42 17.10 10.73
CA GLY A 64 -9.23 18.32 9.95
C GLY A 64 -8.27 18.17 8.77
N TYR A 65 -7.97 16.96 8.29
CA TYR A 65 -7.20 16.75 7.08
C TYR A 65 -8.10 16.54 5.84
N ARG A 66 -7.63 16.98 4.68
CA ARG A 66 -8.07 16.46 3.38
C ARG A 66 -7.24 15.19 3.14
N VAL A 67 -7.86 14.04 3.25
CA VAL A 67 -7.19 12.74 3.10
C VAL A 67 -7.30 12.27 1.66
N ILE A 68 -6.18 11.97 1.02
CA ILE A 68 -6.11 11.52 -0.35
C ILE A 68 -5.49 10.12 -0.40
N ALA A 69 -6.17 9.17 -1.04
CA ALA A 69 -5.63 7.87 -1.37
C ALA A 69 -5.78 7.60 -2.87
N TRP A 70 -5.02 6.67 -3.40
CA TRP A 70 -5.18 6.21 -4.78
C TRP A 70 -4.96 4.70 -4.87
N ASP A 71 -5.52 4.09 -5.89
CA ASP A 71 -5.16 2.72 -6.25
C ASP A 71 -3.87 2.75 -7.07
N HIS A 72 -2.88 1.95 -6.71
CA HIS A 72 -1.70 1.76 -7.55
C HIS A 72 -2.11 1.24 -8.93
N ARG A 73 -1.29 1.50 -9.97
CA ARG A 73 -1.49 0.91 -11.28
C ARG A 73 -1.74 -0.61 -11.17
N GLY A 74 -2.69 -1.12 -11.93
CA GLY A 74 -3.08 -2.53 -11.92
C GLY A 74 -3.84 -3.00 -10.67
N HIS A 75 -4.19 -2.11 -9.76
CA HIS A 75 -4.98 -2.40 -8.56
C HIS A 75 -6.30 -1.62 -8.59
N GLY A 76 -7.33 -2.18 -7.95
CA GLY A 76 -8.61 -1.51 -7.74
C GLY A 76 -9.21 -0.95 -9.03
N ASP A 77 -9.58 0.32 -9.03
CA ASP A 77 -10.16 1.01 -10.17
C ASP A 77 -9.12 1.74 -11.04
N SER A 78 -7.82 1.64 -10.74
CA SER A 78 -6.74 2.12 -11.61
C SER A 78 -6.56 1.23 -12.83
N GLU A 79 -6.07 1.82 -13.91
CA GLU A 79 -5.83 1.08 -15.16
C GLU A 79 -4.72 0.04 -15.01
N HIS A 80 -4.88 -1.05 -15.77
CA HIS A 80 -3.82 -2.00 -16.00
C HIS A 80 -2.73 -1.38 -16.85
N ALA A 81 -1.47 -1.73 -16.61
CA ALA A 81 -0.32 -1.10 -17.25
C ALA A 81 0.58 -2.12 -17.95
N ALA A 82 1.29 -1.66 -18.98
CA ALA A 82 2.28 -2.49 -19.63
C ALA A 82 3.55 -2.70 -18.78
N LEU A 83 3.80 -1.82 -17.79
CA LEU A 83 4.97 -1.86 -16.93
C LEU A 83 4.56 -1.73 -15.47
N TYR A 84 5.06 -2.65 -14.64
CA TYR A 84 4.98 -2.62 -13.20
C TYR A 84 6.38 -2.58 -12.61
N GLY A 85 6.63 -1.71 -11.65
CA GLY A 85 7.93 -1.56 -11.01
C GLY A 85 7.91 -0.43 -10.00
N TRP A 86 8.92 -0.38 -9.14
CA TRP A 86 9.05 0.65 -8.11
C TRP A 86 9.13 2.06 -8.67
N ASP A 87 9.88 2.24 -9.76
CA ASP A 87 10.03 3.52 -10.48
C ASP A 87 8.73 3.99 -11.09
N ALA A 88 7.94 3.08 -11.67
CA ALA A 88 6.63 3.38 -12.21
C ALA A 88 5.63 3.80 -11.11
N ASP A 89 5.60 3.07 -9.99
CA ASP A 89 4.74 3.40 -8.85
C ASP A 89 5.16 4.73 -8.18
N ILE A 90 6.47 5.03 -8.09
CA ILE A 90 6.99 6.32 -7.58
C ILE A 90 6.55 7.47 -8.48
N ARG A 91 6.63 7.30 -9.79
CA ARG A 91 6.18 8.31 -10.75
C ARG A 91 4.68 8.60 -10.61
N ASP A 92 3.86 7.56 -10.47
CA ASP A 92 2.42 7.71 -10.25
C ASP A 92 2.12 8.45 -8.95
N ALA A 93 2.80 8.07 -7.86
CA ALA A 93 2.67 8.74 -6.57
C ALA A 93 3.02 10.24 -6.67
N LEU A 94 4.15 10.58 -7.31
CA LEU A 94 4.54 11.98 -7.53
C LEU A 94 3.52 12.73 -8.39
N SER A 95 2.95 12.09 -9.41
CA SER A 95 1.94 12.68 -10.28
C SER A 95 0.65 12.99 -9.50
N VAL A 96 0.15 12.03 -8.70
CA VAL A 96 -1.03 12.23 -7.84
C VAL A 96 -0.75 13.31 -6.78
N MET A 97 0.39 13.25 -6.11
CA MET A 97 0.77 14.26 -5.10
C MET A 97 0.83 15.66 -5.72
N SER A 98 1.40 15.78 -6.93
CA SER A 98 1.53 17.07 -7.63
C SER A 98 0.20 17.64 -8.14
N LEU A 99 -0.78 16.78 -8.43
CA LEU A 99 -2.14 17.20 -8.72
C LEU A 99 -2.78 17.93 -7.51
N ILE A 100 -2.49 17.47 -6.31
CA ILE A 100 -3.09 17.98 -5.08
C ILE A 100 -2.30 19.18 -4.53
N THR A 101 -0.98 19.03 -4.42
CA THR A 101 -0.12 20.09 -3.88
C THR A 101 1.32 19.97 -4.36
N ASN A 102 1.96 21.13 -4.54
CA ASN A 102 3.41 21.23 -4.79
C ASN A 102 4.23 21.41 -3.50
N LYS A 103 3.55 21.54 -2.34
CA LYS A 103 4.21 21.65 -1.04
C LYS A 103 4.44 20.26 -0.44
N ALA A 104 5.35 20.19 0.53
CA ALA A 104 5.49 18.99 1.34
C ALA A 104 4.19 18.70 2.13
N ALA A 105 3.81 17.44 2.18
CA ALA A 105 2.63 16.99 2.92
C ALA A 105 2.91 15.69 3.69
N PRO A 106 2.15 15.38 4.77
CA PRO A 106 2.28 14.13 5.48
C PRO A 106 1.86 12.94 4.61
N VAL A 107 2.55 11.81 4.82
CA VAL A 107 2.25 10.53 4.16
C VAL A 107 2.11 9.45 5.21
N ILE A 108 1.05 8.66 5.10
CA ILE A 108 0.83 7.43 5.87
C ILE A 108 0.77 6.29 4.86
N ALA A 109 1.65 5.31 4.98
CA ALA A 109 1.80 4.29 3.97
C ALA A 109 1.93 2.89 4.56
N HIS A 110 1.16 1.94 4.03
CA HIS A 110 1.09 0.56 4.51
C HIS A 110 1.90 -0.39 3.63
N SER A 111 2.65 -1.31 4.25
CA SER A 111 3.28 -2.45 3.57
C SER A 111 4.14 -2.03 2.36
N LYS A 112 3.86 -2.53 1.15
CA LYS A 112 4.52 -2.10 -0.10
C LYS A 112 4.48 -0.58 -0.27
N GLY A 113 3.34 0.06 0.05
CA GLY A 113 3.22 1.52 0.04
C GLY A 113 4.23 2.20 0.96
N GLY A 114 4.46 1.63 2.16
CA GLY A 114 5.48 2.10 3.10
C GLY A 114 6.90 2.05 2.51
N ALA A 115 7.27 0.93 1.90
CA ALA A 115 8.56 0.79 1.21
C ALA A 115 8.69 1.73 0.01
N LEU A 116 7.61 1.89 -0.77
CA LEU A 116 7.53 2.80 -1.91
C LEU A 116 7.77 4.25 -1.48
N MET A 117 7.05 4.69 -0.46
CA MET A 117 7.12 6.08 0.01
C MET A 117 8.44 6.40 0.71
N MET A 118 9.13 5.41 1.30
CA MET A 118 10.52 5.59 1.76
C MET A 118 11.46 5.88 0.60
N GLN A 119 11.34 5.19 -0.53
CA GLN A 119 12.15 5.47 -1.72
C GLN A 119 11.85 6.86 -2.29
N LEU A 120 10.57 7.25 -2.31
CA LEU A 120 10.17 8.59 -2.72
C LEU A 120 10.71 9.65 -1.76
N ALA A 121 10.61 9.42 -0.44
CA ALA A 121 11.11 10.32 0.60
C ALA A 121 12.64 10.53 0.51
N ASP A 122 13.39 9.50 0.18
CA ASP A 122 14.83 9.57 -0.05
C ASP A 122 15.17 10.35 -1.33
N SER A 123 14.41 10.14 -2.41
CA SER A 123 14.65 10.76 -3.72
C SER A 123 14.14 12.21 -3.78
N CYS A 124 13.02 12.50 -3.14
CA CYS A 124 12.31 13.78 -3.17
C CYS A 124 11.89 14.22 -1.75
N PRO A 125 12.85 14.42 -0.80
CA PRO A 125 12.53 14.71 0.61
C PRO A 125 11.70 15.98 0.78
N TYR A 126 11.79 16.93 -0.14
CA TYR A 126 11.02 18.17 -0.14
C TYR A 126 9.52 17.96 -0.42
N ARG A 127 9.08 16.75 -0.77
CA ARG A 127 7.66 16.41 -1.03
C ARG A 127 6.95 15.87 0.21
N ILE A 128 7.68 15.41 1.22
CA ILE A 128 7.13 14.72 2.40
C ILE A 128 7.50 15.50 3.66
N SER A 129 6.50 16.02 4.36
CA SER A 129 6.71 16.78 5.60
C SER A 129 6.84 15.89 6.85
N ALA A 130 6.19 14.73 6.85
CA ALA A 130 6.27 13.69 7.86
C ALA A 130 5.88 12.35 7.25
N MET A 131 6.47 11.26 7.72
CA MET A 131 6.19 9.93 7.21
C MET A 131 5.76 8.97 8.32
N VAL A 132 4.61 8.33 8.13
CA VAL A 132 4.17 7.18 8.93
C VAL A 132 4.26 5.92 8.08
N ASN A 133 5.04 4.94 8.52
CA ASN A 133 5.20 3.66 7.85
C ASN A 133 4.50 2.56 8.66
N ILE A 134 3.40 2.04 8.13
CA ILE A 134 2.61 0.98 8.75
C ILE A 134 3.06 -0.37 8.19
N ASP A 135 3.84 -1.10 8.95
CA ASP A 135 4.35 -2.47 8.66
C ASP A 135 4.95 -2.66 7.26
N GLY A 136 5.55 -1.60 6.72
CA GLY A 136 6.22 -1.57 5.41
C GLY A 136 7.73 -1.33 5.50
N MET A 137 8.32 -1.51 6.68
CA MET A 137 9.74 -1.32 6.90
C MET A 137 10.57 -2.51 6.40
N PRO A 138 11.83 -2.28 6.00
CA PRO A 138 12.68 -3.33 5.43
C PRO A 138 12.86 -4.52 6.37
N SER A 139 12.88 -5.72 5.79
CA SER A 139 13.16 -6.97 6.49
C SER A 139 14.09 -7.84 5.66
N LYS A 140 15.09 -8.42 6.31
CA LYS A 140 16.00 -9.41 5.69
C LYS A 140 15.39 -10.80 5.55
N ARG A 141 14.24 -11.06 6.17
CA ARG A 141 13.71 -12.39 6.35
C ARG A 141 13.43 -13.14 5.05
N ARG A 142 13.02 -12.44 3.98
CA ARG A 142 12.56 -13.05 2.73
C ARG A 142 13.41 -12.71 1.51
N MET A 143 14.47 -11.92 1.68
CA MET A 143 15.29 -11.44 0.58
C MET A 143 16.70 -12.02 0.68
N PRO A 144 17.19 -12.68 -0.37
CA PRO A 144 18.57 -13.15 -0.40
C PRO A 144 19.51 -11.94 -0.44
N ASP A 145 20.64 -12.06 0.25
CA ASP A 145 21.76 -11.15 0.05
C ASP A 145 22.46 -11.53 -1.28
N VAL A 146 22.56 -10.55 -2.16
CA VAL A 146 23.08 -10.76 -3.51
C VAL A 146 24.39 -9.99 -3.67
N PRO A 147 25.50 -10.68 -3.96
CA PRO A 147 26.77 -10.03 -4.27
C PRO A 147 26.65 -9.05 -5.44
N ASP A 148 27.35 -7.92 -5.37
CA ASP A 148 27.26 -6.86 -6.39
C ASP A 148 27.62 -7.32 -7.80
N HIS A 149 28.58 -8.24 -7.92
CA HIS A 149 29.00 -8.80 -9.21
C HIS A 149 27.94 -9.69 -9.89
N ASP A 150 26.97 -10.20 -9.13
CA ASP A 150 25.86 -11.02 -9.65
C ASP A 150 24.61 -10.22 -10.01
N GLN A 151 24.58 -8.92 -9.74
CA GLN A 151 23.38 -8.08 -9.95
C GLN A 151 22.96 -7.99 -11.42
N SER A 152 23.93 -7.89 -12.35
CA SER A 152 23.63 -7.85 -13.78
C SER A 152 23.00 -9.14 -14.29
N ARG A 153 23.48 -10.30 -13.78
CA ARG A 153 22.90 -11.61 -14.08
C ARG A 153 21.50 -11.73 -13.50
N LEU A 154 21.33 -11.33 -12.25
CA LEU A 154 20.01 -11.36 -11.59
C LEU A 154 19.00 -10.44 -12.26
N LEU A 155 19.44 -9.29 -12.76
CA LEU A 155 18.57 -8.41 -13.53
C LEU A 155 18.11 -9.09 -14.83
N ALA A 156 19.02 -9.73 -15.56
CA ALA A 156 18.67 -10.47 -16.77
C ALA A 156 17.70 -11.63 -16.50
N ASP A 157 17.97 -12.42 -15.45
CA ASP A 157 17.09 -13.52 -15.02
C ASP A 157 15.72 -13.00 -14.56
N SER A 158 15.69 -11.84 -13.87
CA SER A 158 14.45 -11.20 -13.43
C SER A 158 13.61 -10.70 -14.61
N ILE A 159 14.24 -10.13 -15.65
CA ILE A 159 13.57 -9.70 -16.87
C ILE A 159 13.00 -10.91 -17.63
N GLY A 160 13.80 -11.96 -17.84
CA GLY A 160 13.36 -13.20 -18.47
C GLY A 160 12.16 -13.81 -17.74
N SER A 161 12.30 -14.02 -16.45
CA SER A 161 11.21 -14.56 -15.61
C SER A 161 9.95 -13.69 -15.59
N TRP A 162 10.10 -12.36 -15.71
CA TRP A 162 8.95 -11.47 -15.82
C TRP A 162 8.25 -11.58 -17.18
N LEU A 163 9.01 -11.69 -18.26
CA LEU A 163 8.45 -11.88 -19.60
C LEU A 163 7.68 -13.20 -19.70
N ASP A 164 8.25 -14.29 -19.17
CA ASP A 164 7.60 -15.61 -19.10
C ASP A 164 6.30 -15.53 -18.29
N PHE A 165 6.36 -14.92 -17.08
CA PHE A 165 5.19 -14.71 -16.25
C PHE A 165 4.10 -13.89 -16.96
N ARG A 166 4.46 -12.82 -17.68
CA ARG A 166 3.48 -12.02 -18.44
C ARG A 166 2.84 -12.82 -19.57
N HIS A 167 3.64 -13.62 -20.27
CA HIS A 167 3.14 -14.48 -21.35
C HIS A 167 2.12 -15.49 -20.82
N GLU A 168 2.44 -16.16 -19.73
CA GLU A 168 1.54 -17.10 -19.07
C GLU A 168 0.27 -16.41 -18.51
N ALA A 169 0.47 -15.25 -17.84
CA ALA A 169 -0.63 -14.51 -17.23
C ALA A 169 -1.56 -13.84 -18.25
N ALA A 170 -1.06 -13.51 -19.45
CA ALA A 170 -1.88 -12.89 -20.49
C ALA A 170 -3.04 -13.79 -20.96
N ALA A 171 -2.88 -15.12 -20.84
CA ALA A 171 -3.91 -16.11 -21.13
C ALA A 171 -4.77 -16.47 -19.91
N SER A 172 -4.49 -15.90 -18.73
CA SER A 172 -5.17 -16.22 -17.49
C SER A 172 -6.06 -15.09 -17.02
N GLU A 173 -7.18 -15.44 -16.39
CA GLU A 173 -8.06 -14.52 -15.71
C GLU A 173 -7.97 -14.74 -14.18
N ARG A 174 -8.27 -13.69 -13.41
CA ARG A 174 -8.46 -13.86 -11.97
C ARG A 174 -9.62 -14.84 -11.72
N LYS A 175 -9.38 -15.82 -10.86
CA LYS A 175 -10.36 -16.86 -10.54
C LYS A 175 -11.63 -16.23 -9.99
N SER A 176 -12.76 -16.44 -10.67
CA SER A 176 -14.09 -16.05 -10.22
C SER A 176 -14.56 -16.82 -8.98
N GLY A 177 -15.62 -16.36 -8.38
CA GLY A 177 -16.30 -17.03 -7.27
C GLY A 177 -17.45 -16.21 -6.73
N THR A 178 -18.15 -16.75 -5.75
CA THR A 178 -19.09 -15.97 -4.96
C THR A 178 -18.37 -14.91 -4.14
N LEU A 179 -19.09 -13.92 -3.61
CA LEU A 179 -18.56 -12.95 -2.66
C LEU A 179 -17.84 -13.64 -1.49
N VAL A 180 -18.49 -14.66 -0.93
CA VAL A 180 -17.94 -15.43 0.20
C VAL A 180 -16.68 -16.20 -0.20
N ASP A 181 -16.62 -16.78 -1.42
CA ASP A 181 -15.41 -17.46 -1.91
C ASP A 181 -14.21 -16.50 -1.99
N LEU A 182 -14.43 -15.27 -2.48
CA LEU A 182 -13.36 -14.27 -2.57
C LEU A 182 -12.90 -13.83 -1.16
N ALA A 183 -13.87 -13.56 -0.28
CA ALA A 183 -13.57 -13.20 1.11
C ALA A 183 -12.77 -14.30 1.82
N GLN A 184 -13.19 -15.56 1.73
CA GLN A 184 -12.49 -16.70 2.31
C GLN A 184 -11.09 -16.91 1.71
N ARG A 185 -10.93 -16.74 0.38
CA ARG A 185 -9.59 -16.80 -0.25
C ARG A 185 -8.66 -15.71 0.26
N ARG A 186 -9.19 -14.48 0.43
CA ARG A 186 -8.43 -13.37 1.01
C ARG A 186 -8.10 -13.65 2.48
N GLY A 187 -9.04 -14.19 3.26
CA GLY A 187 -8.85 -14.55 4.66
C GLY A 187 -7.73 -15.56 4.91
N LYS A 188 -7.42 -16.45 3.94
CA LYS A 188 -6.24 -17.34 4.05
C LYS A 188 -4.91 -16.58 4.03
N MET A 189 -4.88 -15.43 3.38
CA MET A 189 -3.70 -14.56 3.32
C MET A 189 -3.67 -13.55 4.48
N ASN A 190 -4.84 -13.21 5.02
CA ASN A 190 -5.05 -12.24 6.08
C ASN A 190 -5.98 -12.85 7.15
N PRO A 191 -5.52 -13.84 7.92
CA PRO A 191 -6.37 -14.63 8.82
C PRO A 191 -6.87 -13.85 10.04
N ARG A 192 -6.37 -12.67 10.27
CA ARG A 192 -6.77 -11.80 11.39
C ARG A 192 -7.89 -10.82 11.04
N LEU A 193 -8.15 -10.60 9.76
CA LEU A 193 -9.25 -9.76 9.32
C LEU A 193 -10.58 -10.49 9.44
N SER A 194 -11.62 -9.83 9.95
CA SER A 194 -12.94 -10.43 10.09
C SER A 194 -13.55 -10.75 8.74
N ILE A 195 -14.41 -11.77 8.70
CA ILE A 195 -15.07 -12.17 7.46
C ILE A 195 -15.98 -11.05 6.94
N GLU A 196 -16.60 -10.29 7.82
CA GLU A 196 -17.47 -9.16 7.50
C GLU A 196 -16.67 -8.04 6.81
N TRP A 197 -15.45 -7.75 7.30
CA TRP A 197 -14.54 -6.82 6.64
C TRP A 197 -14.11 -7.32 5.27
N LEU A 198 -13.76 -8.60 5.16
CA LEU A 198 -13.35 -9.20 3.91
C LEU A 198 -14.49 -9.23 2.88
N GLU A 199 -15.73 -9.50 3.29
CA GLU A 199 -16.91 -9.41 2.43
C GLU A 199 -17.17 -7.97 1.96
N TYR A 200 -17.03 -6.99 2.87
CA TYR A 200 -17.08 -5.57 2.51
C TYR A 200 -16.03 -5.24 1.44
N LEU A 201 -14.77 -5.62 1.63
CA LEU A 201 -13.69 -5.38 0.67
C LEU A 201 -13.99 -6.00 -0.70
N VAL A 202 -14.60 -7.19 -0.77
CA VAL A 202 -15.01 -7.80 -2.04
C VAL A 202 -16.00 -6.90 -2.78
N THR A 203 -16.99 -6.32 -2.08
CA THR A 203 -18.02 -5.50 -2.75
C THR A 203 -17.47 -4.22 -3.37
N ILE A 204 -16.34 -3.71 -2.87
CA ILE A 204 -15.72 -2.46 -3.36
C ILE A 204 -14.48 -2.69 -4.23
N GLY A 205 -13.72 -3.76 -3.97
CA GLY A 205 -12.45 -4.06 -4.65
C GLY A 205 -12.54 -5.15 -5.72
N ALA A 206 -13.70 -5.76 -5.91
CA ALA A 206 -13.94 -6.73 -6.97
C ALA A 206 -15.03 -6.24 -7.93
N GLN A 207 -15.02 -6.78 -9.12
CA GLN A 207 -16.12 -6.63 -10.11
C GLN A 207 -16.96 -7.88 -10.16
N GLN A 208 -18.24 -7.73 -10.49
CA GLN A 208 -19.16 -8.84 -10.71
C GLN A 208 -19.37 -9.02 -12.20
N ASP A 209 -18.97 -10.18 -12.70
CA ASP A 209 -19.16 -10.63 -14.08
C ASP A 209 -20.28 -11.69 -14.15
N ALA A 210 -20.54 -12.23 -15.36
CA ALA A 210 -21.58 -13.22 -15.57
C ALA A 210 -21.36 -14.54 -14.80
N ASP A 211 -20.10 -14.88 -14.50
CA ASP A 211 -19.68 -16.11 -13.82
C ASP A 211 -19.23 -15.87 -12.35
N GLY A 212 -19.49 -14.68 -11.80
CA GLY A 212 -19.24 -14.35 -10.40
C GLY A 212 -18.36 -13.13 -10.18
N TRP A 213 -17.83 -13.01 -8.96
CA TRP A 213 -16.97 -11.92 -8.53
C TRP A 213 -15.50 -12.20 -8.88
N ARG A 214 -14.74 -11.16 -9.27
CA ARG A 214 -13.30 -11.19 -9.50
C ARG A 214 -12.64 -9.94 -8.89
N TRP A 215 -11.47 -10.12 -8.23
CA TRP A 215 -10.68 -8.96 -7.80
C TRP A 215 -10.24 -8.11 -8.99
N LYS A 216 -10.35 -6.81 -8.85
CA LYS A 216 -9.87 -5.78 -9.81
C LYS A 216 -8.33 -5.64 -9.72
N LEU A 217 -7.60 -6.72 -9.84
CA LEU A 217 -6.15 -6.78 -9.80
C LEU A 217 -5.66 -7.37 -11.11
N ASP A 218 -4.76 -6.66 -11.80
CA ASP A 218 -4.21 -7.16 -13.06
C ASP A 218 -3.55 -8.53 -12.85
N PRO A 219 -3.96 -9.58 -13.58
CA PRO A 219 -3.33 -10.89 -13.47
C PRO A 219 -1.85 -10.87 -13.88
N THR A 220 -1.45 -9.92 -14.74
CA THR A 220 -0.06 -9.77 -15.20
C THR A 220 0.82 -8.96 -14.23
N MET A 221 0.26 -8.42 -13.16
CA MET A 221 1.01 -7.68 -12.15
C MET A 221 1.87 -8.63 -11.34
N ARG A 222 3.19 -8.38 -11.31
CA ARG A 222 4.15 -9.09 -10.47
C ARG A 222 4.65 -8.14 -9.39
N PHE A 223 4.63 -8.62 -8.17
CA PHE A 223 5.08 -7.86 -7.02
C PHE A 223 6.58 -7.53 -7.12
N GLY A 224 6.95 -6.27 -6.90
CA GLY A 224 8.34 -5.82 -6.82
C GLY A 224 9.00 -5.36 -8.12
N GLY A 225 8.39 -5.61 -9.28
CA GLY A 225 8.98 -5.17 -10.57
C GLY A 225 10.31 -5.84 -10.90
N PHE A 226 11.19 -5.14 -11.61
CA PHE A 226 12.51 -5.61 -12.01
C PHE A 226 13.58 -5.39 -10.94
N GLY A 227 14.59 -6.23 -10.97
CA GLY A 227 15.80 -6.10 -10.18
C GLY A 227 15.73 -6.71 -8.79
N PRO A 228 16.88 -6.98 -8.22
CA PRO A 228 16.99 -7.52 -6.88
C PRO A 228 16.65 -6.44 -5.84
N TRP A 229 15.74 -6.76 -4.95
CA TRP A 229 15.49 -5.98 -3.75
C TRP A 229 16.53 -6.32 -2.69
N ARG A 230 17.25 -5.33 -2.19
CA ARG A 230 18.25 -5.49 -1.12
C ARG A 230 17.78 -4.82 0.16
N PRO A 231 17.36 -5.59 1.18
CA PRO A 231 16.90 -5.04 2.46
C PRO A 231 17.93 -4.15 3.16
N GLU A 232 19.22 -4.49 3.02
CA GLU A 232 20.32 -3.71 3.57
C GLU A 232 20.34 -2.28 3.01
N TRP A 233 20.16 -2.14 1.72
CA TRP A 233 20.10 -0.81 1.10
C TRP A 233 18.86 -0.03 1.53
N ALA A 234 17.70 -0.70 1.58
CA ALA A 234 16.48 -0.07 2.07
C ALA A 234 16.61 0.37 3.53
N SER A 235 17.28 -0.43 4.39
CA SER A 235 17.56 -0.06 5.76
C SER A 235 18.46 1.18 5.83
N LEU A 236 19.58 1.19 5.06
CA LEU A 236 20.47 2.36 5.00
C LEU A 236 19.73 3.62 4.53
N ARG A 237 18.85 3.50 3.53
CA ARG A 237 18.05 4.60 3.00
C ARG A 237 17.05 5.09 4.06
N MET A 238 16.42 4.20 4.79
CA MET A 238 15.51 4.56 5.89
C MET A 238 16.23 5.37 6.97
N ALA A 239 17.43 4.93 7.40
CA ALA A 239 18.21 5.63 8.40
C ALA A 239 18.66 7.05 7.96
N ALA A 240 18.74 7.30 6.65
CA ALA A 240 19.13 8.59 6.07
C ALA A 240 17.96 9.57 5.90
N LEU A 241 16.72 9.16 6.16
CA LEU A 241 15.55 10.03 6.07
C LEU A 241 15.65 11.18 7.09
N THR A 242 15.32 12.38 6.66
CA THR A 242 15.50 13.61 7.48
C THR A 242 14.19 14.18 8.01
N MET A 243 13.03 13.82 7.41
CA MET A 243 11.74 14.25 7.91
C MET A 243 11.34 13.47 9.18
N PRO A 244 10.44 13.99 10.02
CA PRO A 244 9.83 13.22 11.10
C PRO A 244 9.31 11.87 10.61
N PHE A 245 9.64 10.78 11.32
CA PHE A 245 9.31 9.42 10.93
C PHE A 245 8.67 8.63 12.09
N LEU A 246 7.54 7.99 11.83
CA LEU A 246 6.90 7.05 12.73
C LEU A 246 6.79 5.68 12.05
N GLY A 247 7.48 4.67 12.59
CA GLY A 247 7.27 3.27 12.22
C GLY A 247 6.23 2.64 13.13
N LEU A 248 5.25 1.96 12.56
CA LEU A 248 4.31 1.10 13.29
C LEU A 248 4.57 -0.35 12.88
N LEU A 249 4.74 -1.24 13.84
CA LEU A 249 5.09 -2.64 13.59
C LEU A 249 4.19 -3.56 14.41
N GLY A 250 3.48 -4.49 13.74
CA GLY A 250 2.75 -5.56 14.39
C GLY A 250 3.68 -6.71 14.78
N THR A 251 3.31 -7.47 15.82
CA THR A 251 4.14 -8.58 16.31
C THR A 251 3.69 -9.96 15.81
N ILE A 252 2.52 -10.03 15.17
CA ILE A 252 1.97 -11.28 14.65
C ILE A 252 2.33 -11.43 13.16
N ASP A 253 2.99 -12.53 12.82
CA ASP A 253 3.29 -12.85 11.42
C ASP A 253 2.05 -13.27 10.66
N GLU A 254 1.88 -12.70 9.47
CA GLU A 254 0.85 -13.09 8.50
C GLU A 254 1.46 -13.42 7.14
N PRO A 255 0.79 -14.24 6.30
CA PRO A 255 1.31 -14.62 4.98
C PRO A 255 1.64 -13.44 4.07
N MET A 256 0.90 -12.34 4.13
CA MET A 256 1.16 -11.10 3.39
C MET A 256 2.15 -10.16 4.08
N GLY A 257 2.46 -10.37 5.36
CA GLY A 257 3.39 -9.53 6.11
C GLY A 257 4.84 -9.72 5.65
N TRP A 258 5.66 -8.70 5.84
CA TRP A 258 7.08 -8.72 5.51
C TRP A 258 7.92 -9.50 6.52
N GLY A 259 7.35 -9.82 7.69
CA GLY A 259 8.03 -10.54 8.77
C GLY A 259 9.16 -9.74 9.40
N ALA A 260 9.09 -8.42 9.37
CA ALA A 260 10.01 -7.55 10.08
C ALA A 260 9.90 -7.78 11.60
N ARG A 261 11.04 -7.65 12.30
CA ARG A 261 11.09 -7.75 13.76
C ARG A 261 11.63 -6.44 14.33
N PRO A 262 11.24 -6.03 15.53
CA PRO A 262 11.77 -4.81 16.16
C PRO A 262 13.30 -4.75 16.16
N ARG A 263 13.97 -5.85 16.48
CA ARG A 263 15.45 -5.95 16.49
C ARG A 263 16.09 -5.72 15.12
N ASP A 264 15.37 -6.02 14.03
CA ASP A 264 15.88 -5.86 12.66
C ASP A 264 15.65 -4.45 12.12
N VAL A 265 14.68 -3.73 12.68
CA VAL A 265 14.25 -2.40 12.24
C VAL A 265 14.82 -1.27 13.10
N LEU A 266 14.82 -1.44 14.43
CA LEU A 266 15.26 -0.41 15.40
C LEU A 266 16.64 0.22 15.08
N PRO A 267 17.68 -0.54 14.66
CA PRO A 267 18.98 0.04 14.35
C PRO A 267 18.97 1.02 13.16
N TRP A 268 17.92 0.98 12.34
CA TRP A 268 17.80 1.72 11.10
C TRP A 268 16.73 2.81 11.14
N ILE A 269 16.04 2.99 12.25
CA ILE A 269 15.08 4.09 12.42
C ILE A 269 15.86 5.41 12.32
N PRO A 270 15.36 6.39 11.53
CA PRO A 270 16.00 7.70 11.40
C PRO A 270 16.16 8.38 12.75
N SER A 271 17.15 9.24 12.91
CA SER A 271 17.35 10.03 14.15
C SER A 271 16.17 10.96 14.47
N SER A 272 15.38 11.32 13.46
CA SER A 272 14.12 12.10 13.57
C SER A 272 12.89 11.22 13.81
N GLY A 273 13.08 9.91 13.99
CA GLY A 273 11.99 8.95 14.02
C GLY A 273 11.89 8.14 15.31
N ARG A 274 10.76 7.44 15.42
CA ARG A 274 10.50 6.44 16.46
C ARG A 274 9.78 5.22 15.89
N LEU A 275 9.90 4.10 16.61
CA LEU A 275 9.19 2.85 16.31
C LEU A 275 8.22 2.55 17.44
N GLU A 276 6.95 2.38 17.08
CA GLU A 276 5.90 1.86 17.96
C GLU A 276 5.61 0.41 17.60
N VAL A 277 5.73 -0.47 18.59
CA VAL A 277 5.47 -1.91 18.42
C VAL A 277 4.12 -2.23 19.02
N LEU A 278 3.22 -2.77 18.21
CA LEU A 278 1.86 -3.13 18.61
C LEU A 278 1.77 -4.64 18.87
N GLU A 279 1.81 -4.99 20.15
CA GLU A 279 1.75 -6.38 20.58
C GLU A 279 0.39 -7.02 20.24
N GLY A 280 0.43 -8.24 19.71
CA GLY A 280 -0.76 -9.00 19.38
C GLY A 280 -1.49 -8.57 18.11
N ILE A 281 -0.94 -7.59 17.36
CA ILE A 281 -1.50 -7.05 16.12
C ILE A 281 -0.76 -7.64 14.91
N GLY A 282 -1.47 -7.88 13.81
CA GLY A 282 -0.93 -8.43 12.58
C GLY A 282 -0.48 -7.34 11.60
N HIS A 283 -0.49 -7.70 10.31
CA HIS A 283 0.02 -6.85 9.23
C HIS A 283 -0.88 -5.65 8.91
N PHE A 284 -2.20 -5.80 9.07
CA PHE A 284 -3.18 -4.75 8.75
C PHE A 284 -3.52 -3.89 9.98
N ILE A 285 -2.50 -3.31 10.59
CA ILE A 285 -2.56 -2.52 11.83
C ILE A 285 -3.69 -1.47 11.81
N HIS A 286 -3.84 -0.75 10.71
CA HIS A 286 -4.85 0.31 10.52
C HIS A 286 -6.29 -0.21 10.35
N VAL A 287 -6.44 -1.52 10.13
CA VAL A 287 -7.75 -2.20 10.06
C VAL A 287 -8.08 -2.90 11.37
N GLU A 288 -7.08 -3.51 12.02
CA GLU A 288 -7.27 -4.22 13.30
C GLU A 288 -7.54 -3.25 14.47
N GLU A 289 -6.86 -2.08 14.48
CA GLU A 289 -6.92 -1.10 15.58
C GLU A 289 -7.03 0.35 15.06
N PRO A 290 -8.06 0.67 14.22
CA PRO A 290 -8.11 1.95 13.50
C PRO A 290 -8.11 3.17 14.42
N GLU A 291 -8.86 3.15 15.55
CA GLU A 291 -8.94 4.26 16.48
C GLU A 291 -7.62 4.47 17.24
N ARG A 292 -7.00 3.38 17.70
CA ARG A 292 -5.70 3.44 18.37
C ARG A 292 -4.62 3.97 17.45
N VAL A 293 -4.59 3.47 16.21
CA VAL A 293 -3.60 3.86 15.21
C VAL A 293 -3.81 5.31 14.76
N SER A 294 -5.05 5.73 14.53
CA SER A 294 -5.33 7.14 14.18
C SER A 294 -4.90 8.10 15.28
N LYS A 295 -5.11 7.76 16.55
CA LYS A 295 -4.63 8.56 17.70
C LYS A 295 -3.11 8.68 17.70
N LEU A 296 -2.37 7.57 17.59
CA LEU A 296 -0.90 7.57 17.54
C LEU A 296 -0.37 8.42 16.38
N VAL A 297 -1.00 8.31 15.22
CA VAL A 297 -0.64 9.07 14.02
C VAL A 297 -0.91 10.56 14.22
N LEU A 298 -2.08 10.94 14.73
CA LEU A 298 -2.44 12.34 14.95
C LEU A 298 -1.58 13.00 16.03
N GLU A 299 -1.24 12.29 17.10
CA GLU A 299 -0.27 12.74 18.12
C GLU A 299 1.13 12.95 17.53
N PHE A 300 1.52 12.15 16.53
CA PHE A 300 2.79 12.31 15.86
C PHE A 300 2.80 13.49 14.88
N LEU A 301 1.67 13.80 14.24
CA LEU A 301 1.54 14.87 13.24
C LEU A 301 1.26 16.25 13.87
N SER A 302 0.92 16.31 15.17
CA SER A 302 0.69 17.56 15.91
C SER A 302 2.03 18.24 16.27
#